data_9a0a08fd98a829a67643b5bfc4ddb771
#
_entry.id   9a0a08fd98a829a67643b5bfc4ddb771
#
_cell.length_a   1.000
_cell.length_b   1.000
_cell.length_c   1.000
_cell.angle_alpha   90.00
_cell.angle_beta   90.00
_cell.angle_gamma   90.00
#
_symmetry.space_group_name_H-M   'P 1'
#
loop_
_entity.id
_entity.type
_entity.pdbx_description
1 polymer ?
#
loop_
_entity_poly.entity_id
_entity_poly.type
_entity_poly.pdbx_seq_one_letter_code
_entity_poly.pdbx_strand_id
1 'polypeptide(L)'
;SLMEREREIRAFIPEKYWTLEGLFETKNKQQVKLSCTEEPRDEKLVEKILTVGKAGTWTVSEVKESEQKRTPRAPFTTSSIQQTASTRLGFSPKRTMQVAQKLYEAGHITYMRTDSTNLSAAAQAQILALVEKKYGKEYTEAHTYKTRSKNAQEAHEAIRPTHIEKLSVGMNDEQKNL
;
A
#
# COMPACT_ATOMS: atom_id res chain seq x y z
N SER A 1 15.98 -0.95 -19.59
CA SER A 1 16.90 0.13 -19.16
C SER A 1 16.21 1.49 -19.23
N LEU A 2 16.81 2.54 -18.67
CA LEU A 2 16.27 3.92 -18.78
C LEU A 2 16.18 4.38 -20.24
N MET A 3 17.15 4.01 -21.07
CA MET A 3 17.15 4.33 -22.50
C MET A 3 16.04 3.62 -23.28
N GLU A 4 15.73 2.39 -22.95
CA GLU A 4 14.60 1.65 -23.56
C GLU A 4 13.28 2.32 -23.19
N ARG A 5 13.12 2.67 -21.92
CA ARG A 5 11.91 3.37 -21.46
C ARG A 5 11.74 4.72 -22.13
N GLU A 6 12.82 5.49 -22.31
CA GLU A 6 12.79 6.77 -23.01
C GLU A 6 12.41 6.60 -24.49
N ARG A 7 12.90 5.54 -25.15
CA ARG A 7 12.50 5.21 -26.53
C ARG A 7 11.02 4.85 -26.63
N GLU A 8 10.50 4.06 -25.68
CA GLU A 8 9.07 3.75 -25.61
C GLU A 8 8.21 5.01 -25.44
N ILE A 9 8.64 5.94 -24.55
CA ILE A 9 7.94 7.21 -24.33
C ILE A 9 7.92 8.06 -25.62
N ARG A 10 9.06 8.15 -26.34
CA ARG A 10 9.14 8.91 -27.59
C ARG A 10 8.38 8.26 -28.75
N ALA A 11 8.25 6.94 -28.73
CA ALA A 11 7.49 6.20 -29.73
C ALA A 11 5.98 6.14 -29.42
N PHE A 12 5.56 6.58 -28.24
CA PHE A 12 4.17 6.52 -27.84
C PHE A 12 3.32 7.49 -28.65
N ILE A 13 2.33 6.96 -29.34
CA ILE A 13 1.32 7.74 -30.06
C ILE A 13 0.09 7.83 -29.18
N PRO A 14 -0.30 9.02 -28.67
CA PRO A 14 -1.47 9.17 -27.84
C PRO A 14 -2.73 8.92 -28.65
N GLU A 15 -3.64 8.10 -28.07
CA GLU A 15 -4.95 7.84 -28.64
C GLU A 15 -6.02 8.51 -27.76
N LYS A 16 -7.00 9.13 -28.42
CA LYS A 16 -8.17 9.72 -27.74
C LYS A 16 -9.15 8.61 -27.38
N TYR A 17 -9.62 8.62 -26.14
CA TYR A 17 -10.69 7.76 -25.66
C TYR A 17 -11.66 8.56 -24.78
N TRP A 18 -12.84 8.00 -24.51
CA TRP A 18 -13.84 8.59 -23.64
C TRP A 18 -14.09 7.69 -22.44
N THR A 19 -14.19 8.30 -21.27
CA THR A 19 -14.71 7.66 -20.08
C THR A 19 -16.18 8.03 -19.94
N LEU A 20 -17.03 7.04 -19.75
CA LEU A 20 -18.47 7.24 -19.62
C LEU A 20 -18.88 6.95 -18.17
N GLU A 21 -19.54 7.92 -17.56
CA GLU A 21 -20.07 7.79 -16.21
C GLU A 21 -21.57 8.13 -16.22
N GLY A 22 -22.33 7.41 -15.41
CA GLY A 22 -23.75 7.67 -15.20
C GLY A 22 -24.06 7.87 -13.72
N LEU A 23 -24.91 8.84 -13.42
CA LEU A 23 -25.52 9.01 -12.11
C LEU A 23 -26.95 8.53 -12.18
N PHE A 24 -27.25 7.51 -11.38
CA PHE A 24 -28.55 6.84 -11.39
C PHE A 24 -29.24 7.02 -10.04
N GLU A 25 -30.55 7.14 -10.07
CA GLU A 25 -31.37 7.13 -8.88
C GLU A 25 -32.09 5.78 -8.75
N THR A 26 -31.94 5.12 -7.62
CA THR A 26 -32.62 3.87 -7.32
C THR A 26 -34.09 4.13 -6.92
N LYS A 27 -34.93 3.09 -6.89
CA LYS A 27 -36.30 3.17 -6.40
C LYS A 27 -36.43 3.74 -4.99
N ASN A 28 -35.35 3.59 -4.18
CA ASN A 28 -35.29 4.10 -2.81
C ASN A 28 -34.67 5.51 -2.74
N LYS A 29 -34.58 6.24 -3.85
CA LYS A 29 -34.00 7.59 -3.97
C LYS A 29 -32.52 7.69 -3.58
N GLN A 30 -31.80 6.57 -3.62
CA GLN A 30 -30.35 6.58 -3.42
C GLN A 30 -29.66 6.84 -4.76
N GLN A 31 -28.67 7.73 -4.73
CA GLN A 31 -27.85 8.00 -5.91
C GLN A 31 -26.70 7.00 -6.00
N VAL A 32 -26.52 6.42 -7.17
CA VAL A 32 -25.44 5.48 -7.48
C VAL A 32 -24.70 5.99 -8.69
N LYS A 33 -23.39 6.17 -8.54
CA LYS A 33 -22.48 6.52 -9.64
C LYS A 33 -21.91 5.23 -10.22
N LEU A 34 -22.08 5.04 -11.51
CA LEU A 34 -21.55 3.89 -12.26
C LEU A 34 -20.61 4.40 -13.35
N SER A 35 -19.55 3.67 -13.62
CA SER A 35 -18.61 3.94 -14.70
C SER A 35 -18.64 2.80 -15.70
N CYS A 36 -18.56 3.13 -16.99
CA CYS A 36 -18.40 2.13 -18.03
C CYS A 36 -17.03 1.43 -17.86
N THR A 37 -17.01 0.12 -18.00
CA THR A 37 -15.76 -0.66 -17.92
C THR A 37 -14.93 -0.56 -19.19
N GLU A 38 -15.56 -0.18 -20.31
CA GLU A 38 -14.89 0.00 -21.60
C GLU A 38 -14.64 1.49 -21.85
N GLU A 39 -13.52 1.80 -22.46
CA GLU A 39 -13.13 3.14 -22.90
C GLU A 39 -13.28 3.24 -24.42
N PRO A 40 -14.47 3.65 -24.93
CA PRO A 40 -14.70 3.71 -26.36
C PRO A 40 -13.80 4.78 -27.01
N ARG A 41 -13.33 4.49 -28.22
CA ARG A 41 -12.46 5.36 -29.03
C ARG A 41 -13.16 5.99 -30.21
N ASP A 42 -14.36 5.53 -30.52
CA ASP A 42 -15.21 6.05 -31.61
C ASP A 42 -16.28 7.00 -31.06
N GLU A 43 -16.23 8.26 -31.52
CA GLU A 43 -17.15 9.31 -31.10
C GLU A 43 -18.63 8.98 -31.46
N LYS A 44 -18.87 8.37 -32.60
CA LYS A 44 -20.22 7.95 -33.01
C LYS A 44 -20.78 6.88 -32.09
N LEU A 45 -19.92 5.96 -31.63
CA LEU A 45 -20.31 4.96 -30.64
C LEU A 45 -20.66 5.61 -29.30
N VAL A 46 -19.90 6.59 -28.87
CA VAL A 46 -20.17 7.37 -27.65
C VAL A 46 -21.53 8.08 -27.72
N GLU A 47 -21.80 8.78 -28.83
CA GLU A 47 -23.10 9.46 -29.04
C GLU A 47 -24.28 8.48 -29.01
N LYS A 48 -24.13 7.31 -29.64
CA LYS A 48 -25.13 6.25 -29.62
C LYS A 48 -25.38 5.73 -28.19
N ILE A 49 -24.29 5.47 -27.43
CA ILE A 49 -24.38 5.01 -26.03
C ILE A 49 -25.08 6.06 -25.17
N LEU A 50 -24.73 7.35 -25.32
CA LEU A 50 -25.38 8.43 -24.58
C LEU A 50 -26.87 8.57 -24.92
N THR A 51 -27.24 8.45 -26.20
CA THR A 51 -28.61 8.54 -26.64
C THR A 51 -29.45 7.40 -26.08
N VAL A 52 -28.99 6.16 -26.20
CA VAL A 52 -29.68 4.98 -25.68
C VAL A 52 -29.69 5.01 -24.15
N GLY A 53 -28.60 5.41 -23.51
CA GLY A 53 -28.48 5.45 -22.07
C GLY A 53 -29.40 6.47 -21.40
N LYS A 54 -29.66 7.62 -22.05
CA LYS A 54 -30.58 8.64 -21.54
C LYS A 54 -32.04 8.26 -21.70
N ALA A 55 -32.38 7.51 -22.75
CA ALA A 55 -33.76 7.11 -23.06
C ALA A 55 -34.17 5.76 -22.44
N GLY A 56 -33.18 4.94 -22.07
CA GLY A 56 -33.41 3.56 -21.65
C GLY A 56 -33.69 3.40 -20.15
N THR A 57 -34.25 2.25 -19.81
CA THR A 57 -34.38 1.78 -18.43
C THR A 57 -33.14 0.96 -18.08
N TRP A 58 -32.53 1.28 -16.97
CA TRP A 58 -31.35 0.57 -16.48
C TRP A 58 -31.74 -0.50 -15.46
N THR A 59 -31.14 -1.67 -15.60
CA THR A 59 -31.34 -2.79 -14.69
C THR A 59 -30.00 -3.37 -14.28
N VAL A 60 -29.90 -3.83 -13.03
CA VAL A 60 -28.73 -4.57 -12.56
C VAL A 60 -28.80 -5.97 -13.16
N SER A 61 -27.88 -6.31 -14.03
CA SER A 61 -27.80 -7.62 -14.68
C SER A 61 -27.11 -8.68 -13.83
N GLU A 62 -26.12 -8.28 -13.05
CA GLU A 62 -25.32 -9.18 -12.24
C GLU A 62 -24.75 -8.46 -11.03
N VAL A 63 -24.68 -9.16 -9.90
CA VAL A 63 -23.95 -8.73 -8.70
C VAL A 63 -22.92 -9.81 -8.40
N LYS A 64 -21.64 -9.44 -8.45
CA LYS A 64 -20.53 -10.32 -8.08
C LYS A 64 -19.98 -9.91 -6.71
N GLU A 65 -20.12 -10.79 -5.76
CA GLU A 65 -19.49 -10.65 -4.47
C GLU A 65 -18.13 -11.39 -4.51
N SER A 66 -17.10 -10.74 -4.02
CA SER A 66 -15.76 -11.36 -3.92
C SER A 66 -15.14 -11.01 -2.58
N GLU A 67 -14.54 -12.02 -1.96
CA GLU A 67 -13.73 -11.82 -0.77
C GLU A 67 -12.29 -11.53 -1.18
N GLN A 68 -11.73 -10.43 -0.67
CA GLN A 68 -10.33 -10.10 -0.89
C GLN A 68 -9.54 -10.24 0.41
N LYS A 69 -8.73 -11.29 0.49
CA LYS A 69 -7.82 -11.50 1.62
C LYS A 69 -6.62 -10.56 1.49
N ARG A 70 -6.42 -9.71 2.51
CA ARG A 70 -5.23 -8.84 2.61
C ARG A 70 -4.28 -9.41 3.64
N THR A 71 -3.04 -9.64 3.26
CA THR A 71 -1.97 -10.02 4.18
C THR A 71 -1.22 -8.79 4.68
N PRO A 72 -0.75 -8.78 5.93
CA PRO A 72 0.10 -7.72 6.45
C PRO A 72 1.38 -7.57 5.61
N ARG A 73 1.91 -6.37 5.55
CA ARG A 73 3.21 -6.14 4.91
C ARG A 73 4.32 -6.73 5.77
N ALA A 74 5.41 -7.16 5.12
CA ALA A 74 6.59 -7.61 5.83
C ALA A 74 7.18 -6.50 6.71
N PRO A 75 7.85 -6.84 7.81
CA PRO A 75 8.63 -5.91 8.60
C PRO A 75 9.65 -5.16 7.74
N PHE A 76 10.05 -3.98 8.18
CA PHE A 76 10.91 -3.11 7.40
C PHE A 76 12.33 -3.64 7.25
N THR A 77 12.82 -3.54 6.02
CA THR A 77 14.24 -3.56 5.66
C THR A 77 14.73 -2.15 5.38
N THR A 78 16.05 -1.95 5.21
CA THR A 78 16.61 -0.64 4.82
C THR A 78 15.91 -0.07 3.56
N SER A 79 15.71 -0.88 2.53
CA SER A 79 15.08 -0.42 1.29
C SER A 79 13.60 -0.09 1.47
N SER A 80 12.86 -0.91 2.20
CA SER A 80 11.41 -0.70 2.36
C SER A 80 11.09 0.47 3.29
N ILE A 81 11.89 0.73 4.34
CA ILE A 81 11.69 1.92 5.18
C ILE A 81 12.01 3.20 4.39
N GLN A 82 13.05 3.22 3.55
CA GLN A 82 13.36 4.35 2.68
C GLN A 82 12.22 4.64 1.70
N GLN A 83 11.67 3.62 1.04
CA GLN A 83 10.54 3.77 0.12
C GLN A 83 9.29 4.30 0.83
N THR A 84 8.98 3.76 2.00
CA THR A 84 7.81 4.18 2.78
C THR A 84 7.97 5.60 3.29
N ALA A 85 9.13 5.96 3.82
CA ALA A 85 9.42 7.32 4.27
C ALA A 85 9.41 8.34 3.13
N SER A 86 9.91 7.96 1.94
CA SER A 86 9.82 8.80 0.75
C SER A 86 8.37 9.05 0.34
N THR A 87 7.56 8.00 0.29
CA THR A 87 6.16 8.11 -0.18
C THR A 87 5.25 8.83 0.83
N ARG A 88 5.45 8.58 2.14
CA ARG A 88 4.55 9.09 3.17
C ARG A 88 5.00 10.39 3.81
N LEU A 89 6.33 10.58 3.93
CA LEU A 89 6.93 11.69 4.66
C LEU A 89 7.73 12.65 3.76
N GLY A 90 7.91 12.30 2.46
CA GLY A 90 8.73 13.08 1.55
C GLY A 90 10.23 13.03 1.87
N PHE A 91 10.69 12.07 2.67
CA PHE A 91 12.09 11.99 3.06
C PHE A 91 12.96 11.44 1.93
N SER A 92 14.13 12.05 1.70
CA SER A 92 15.16 11.42 0.88
C SER A 92 15.71 10.16 1.57
N PRO A 93 16.28 9.19 0.84
CA PRO A 93 16.93 8.03 1.43
C PRO A 93 18.01 8.40 2.47
N LYS A 94 18.81 9.43 2.18
CA LYS A 94 19.81 9.95 3.12
C LYS A 94 19.16 10.47 4.41
N ARG A 95 18.07 11.24 4.30
CA ARG A 95 17.38 11.78 5.47
C ARG A 95 16.76 10.66 6.31
N THR A 96 16.10 9.69 5.67
CA THR A 96 15.53 8.51 6.33
C THR A 96 16.60 7.79 7.17
N MET A 97 17.76 7.53 6.59
CA MET A 97 18.84 6.83 7.31
C MET A 97 19.43 7.64 8.45
N GLN A 98 19.51 8.97 8.32
CA GLN A 98 19.97 9.84 9.42
C GLN A 98 18.99 9.82 10.60
N VAL A 99 17.68 9.86 10.33
CA VAL A 99 16.65 9.80 11.38
C VAL A 99 16.61 8.42 12.02
N ALA A 100 16.64 7.35 11.22
CA ALA A 100 16.69 5.98 11.70
C ALA A 100 17.93 5.70 12.57
N GLN A 101 19.11 6.25 12.19
CA GLN A 101 20.32 6.15 13.00
C GLN A 101 20.13 6.74 14.40
N LYS A 102 19.54 7.92 14.50
CA LYS A 102 19.26 8.56 15.80
C LYS A 102 18.26 7.75 16.65
N LEU A 103 17.24 7.18 16.02
CA LEU A 103 16.28 6.30 16.70
C LEU A 103 16.95 5.02 17.21
N TYR A 104 17.85 4.44 16.43
CA TYR A 104 18.64 3.28 16.83
C TYR A 104 19.59 3.59 17.99
N GLU A 105 20.37 4.68 17.90
CA GLU A 105 21.28 5.13 18.95
C GLU A 105 20.56 5.45 20.26
N ALA A 106 19.32 5.93 20.19
CA ALA A 106 18.47 6.15 21.34
C ALA A 106 17.77 4.85 21.85
N GLY A 107 18.00 3.70 21.21
CA GLY A 107 17.43 2.41 21.59
C GLY A 107 15.95 2.25 21.27
N HIS A 108 15.40 3.04 20.36
CA HIS A 108 13.97 3.01 20.01
C HIS A 108 13.63 2.00 18.94
N ILE A 109 14.58 1.69 18.06
CA ILE A 109 14.40 0.70 16.99
C ILE A 109 15.59 -0.26 16.94
N THR A 110 15.41 -1.43 16.30
CA THR A 110 16.49 -2.35 15.93
C THR A 110 17.41 -1.72 14.88
N TYR A 111 18.54 -2.36 14.59
CA TYR A 111 19.52 -1.83 13.64
C TYR A 111 18.91 -1.62 12.25
N MET A 112 19.06 -0.40 11.71
CA MET A 112 18.38 0.05 10.50
C MET A 112 19.04 -0.37 9.18
N ARG A 113 20.25 -0.96 9.22
CA ARG A 113 20.93 -1.47 8.02
C ARG A 113 20.77 -2.98 7.98
N THR A 114 19.65 -3.44 7.44
CA THR A 114 19.29 -4.85 7.32
C THR A 114 18.47 -5.11 6.07
N ASP A 115 18.66 -6.25 5.46
CA ASP A 115 17.82 -6.80 4.39
C ASP A 115 16.89 -7.91 4.89
N SER A 116 16.98 -8.23 6.18
CA SER A 116 16.13 -9.24 6.82
C SER A 116 14.73 -8.71 7.11
N THR A 117 13.73 -9.55 6.87
CA THR A 117 12.34 -9.36 7.27
C THR A 117 11.97 -10.20 8.50
N ASN A 118 12.95 -10.89 9.10
CA ASN A 118 12.72 -11.78 10.22
C ASN A 118 12.56 -11.01 11.52
N LEU A 119 11.69 -11.51 12.37
CA LEU A 119 11.54 -11.07 13.76
C LEU A 119 12.02 -12.20 14.68
N SER A 120 12.68 -11.84 15.77
CA SER A 120 13.00 -12.84 16.80
C SER A 120 11.71 -13.43 17.40
N ALA A 121 11.76 -14.68 17.84
CA ALA A 121 10.63 -15.33 18.45
C ALA A 121 10.06 -14.56 19.65
N ALA A 122 10.94 -13.96 20.45
CA ALA A 122 10.55 -13.12 21.58
C ALA A 122 9.81 -11.86 21.13
N ALA A 123 10.31 -11.16 20.09
CA ALA A 123 9.66 -9.99 19.55
C ALA A 123 8.29 -10.31 18.94
N GLN A 124 8.19 -11.42 18.20
CA GLN A 124 6.92 -11.88 17.63
C GLN A 124 5.89 -12.18 18.71
N ALA A 125 6.28 -12.91 19.76
CA ALA A 125 5.40 -13.21 20.88
C ALA A 125 4.91 -11.93 21.58
N GLN A 126 5.79 -10.95 21.83
CA GLN A 126 5.40 -9.67 22.41
C GLN A 126 4.41 -8.89 21.54
N ILE A 127 4.64 -8.84 20.21
CA ILE A 127 3.75 -8.18 19.28
C ILE A 127 2.37 -8.83 19.26
N LEU A 128 2.30 -10.15 19.18
CA LEU A 128 1.05 -10.89 19.17
C LEU A 128 0.26 -10.68 20.48
N ALA A 129 0.93 -10.74 21.63
CA ALA A 129 0.32 -10.48 22.91
C ALA A 129 -0.24 -9.05 23.03
N LEU A 130 0.48 -8.05 22.48
CA LEU A 130 0.00 -6.67 22.45
C LEU A 130 -1.22 -6.50 21.55
N VAL A 131 -1.21 -7.13 20.36
CA VAL A 131 -2.32 -7.11 19.42
C VAL A 131 -3.55 -7.77 20.04
N GLU A 132 -3.39 -8.96 20.62
CA GLU A 132 -4.47 -9.67 21.32
C GLU A 132 -5.08 -8.83 22.43
N LYS A 133 -4.25 -8.19 23.24
CA LYS A 133 -4.71 -7.32 24.33
C LYS A 133 -5.49 -6.09 23.84
N LYS A 134 -5.08 -5.49 22.71
CA LYS A 134 -5.68 -4.25 22.19
C LYS A 134 -6.90 -4.48 21.32
N TYR A 135 -6.89 -5.52 20.51
CA TYR A 135 -7.84 -5.71 19.42
C TYR A 135 -8.64 -7.01 19.51
N GLY A 136 -8.17 -8.00 20.24
CA GLY A 136 -8.78 -9.31 20.36
C GLY A 136 -7.99 -10.41 19.65
N LYS A 137 -8.32 -11.66 20.01
CA LYS A 137 -7.61 -12.84 19.51
C LYS A 137 -7.80 -13.07 18.01
N GLU A 138 -8.94 -12.66 17.47
CA GLU A 138 -9.28 -12.77 16.05
C GLU A 138 -8.39 -11.94 15.14
N TYR A 139 -7.67 -10.95 15.68
CA TYR A 139 -6.70 -10.10 14.94
C TYR A 139 -5.26 -10.60 15.07
N THR A 140 -5.04 -11.74 15.73
CA THR A 140 -3.69 -12.28 15.96
C THR A 140 -3.41 -13.45 15.03
N GLU A 141 -2.50 -13.25 14.11
CA GLU A 141 -1.98 -14.30 13.24
C GLU A 141 -0.46 -14.12 13.07
N ALA A 142 0.30 -15.19 13.38
CA ALA A 142 1.75 -15.17 13.17
C ALA A 142 2.07 -15.32 11.69
N HIS A 143 2.81 -14.36 11.14
CA HIS A 143 3.27 -14.41 9.76
C HIS A 143 4.78 -14.54 9.68
N THR A 144 5.23 -15.42 8.79
CA THR A 144 6.64 -15.56 8.44
C THR A 144 6.84 -15.10 7.00
N TYR A 145 7.79 -14.20 6.78
CA TYR A 145 8.06 -13.65 5.47
C TYR A 145 9.37 -14.22 4.92
N LYS A 146 9.32 -14.77 3.70
CA LYS A 146 10.52 -15.26 3.04
C LYS A 146 11.37 -14.07 2.56
N THR A 147 12.62 -14.01 3.00
CA THR A 147 13.59 -13.04 2.50
C THR A 147 13.97 -13.41 1.06
N ARG A 148 13.92 -12.44 0.14
CA ARG A 148 14.24 -12.67 -1.28
C ARG A 148 15.73 -12.81 -1.55
N SER A 149 16.58 -12.35 -0.66
CA SER A 149 18.03 -12.42 -0.81
C SER A 149 18.53 -13.81 -0.45
N LYS A 150 19.19 -14.48 -1.41
CA LYS A 150 19.88 -15.76 -1.17
C LYS A 150 21.06 -15.64 -0.19
N ASN A 151 21.54 -14.42 0.05
CA ASN A 151 22.66 -14.09 0.92
C ASN A 151 22.23 -13.34 2.19
N ALA A 152 20.92 -13.32 2.52
CA ALA A 152 20.47 -12.73 3.76
C ALA A 152 21.13 -13.47 4.93
N GLN A 153 21.92 -12.76 5.73
CA GLN A 153 22.47 -13.32 6.96
C GLN A 153 21.29 -13.57 7.89
N GLU A 154 20.98 -14.84 8.15
CA GLU A 154 19.85 -15.27 9.00
C GLU A 154 19.91 -14.71 10.42
N ALA A 155 21.09 -14.19 10.82
CA ALA A 155 21.32 -13.60 12.13
C ALA A 155 20.77 -12.17 12.32
N HIS A 156 20.33 -11.49 11.24
CA HIS A 156 19.87 -10.10 11.32
C HIS A 156 18.35 -10.03 11.46
N GLU A 157 17.89 -9.19 12.39
CA GLU A 157 16.48 -8.88 12.59
C GLU A 157 16.03 -7.76 11.65
N ALA A 158 14.73 -7.72 11.35
CA ALA A 158 14.09 -6.61 10.65
C ALA A 158 14.14 -5.31 11.48
N ILE A 159 13.87 -4.18 10.83
CA ILE A 159 13.70 -2.90 11.52
C ILE A 159 12.33 -2.90 12.21
N ARG A 160 12.34 -2.75 13.53
CA ARG A 160 11.13 -2.69 14.36
C ARG A 160 11.34 -1.81 15.59
N PRO A 161 10.26 -1.33 16.22
CA PRO A 161 10.33 -0.75 17.55
C PRO A 161 10.88 -1.76 18.58
N THR A 162 11.72 -1.29 19.49
CA THR A 162 12.22 -2.09 20.63
C THR A 162 11.21 -2.12 21.78
N HIS A 163 10.40 -1.06 21.91
CA HIS A 163 9.35 -0.89 22.89
C HIS A 163 8.00 -0.78 22.18
N ILE A 164 7.38 -1.91 21.90
CA ILE A 164 6.15 -2.00 21.10
C ILE A 164 4.90 -1.38 21.76
N GLU A 165 4.95 -1.17 23.08
CA GLU A 165 3.86 -0.52 23.85
C GLU A 165 3.82 1.00 23.65
N LYS A 166 4.91 1.60 23.21
CA LYS A 166 5.00 3.06 23.00
C LYS A 166 4.44 3.44 21.64
N LEU A 167 3.43 4.29 21.62
CA LEU A 167 2.79 4.76 20.38
C LEU A 167 3.63 5.75 19.59
N SER A 168 4.53 6.46 20.26
CA SER A 168 5.44 7.43 19.63
C SER A 168 6.71 7.54 20.45
N VAL A 169 7.82 7.72 19.77
CA VAL A 169 9.14 7.90 20.37
C VAL A 169 9.92 8.97 19.59
N GLY A 170 11.03 9.45 20.18
CA GLY A 170 11.90 10.43 19.56
C GLY A 170 11.70 11.86 20.07
N MET A 171 12.68 12.71 19.76
CA MET A 171 12.81 14.06 20.31
C MET A 171 12.20 15.13 19.40
N ASN A 172 11.96 14.84 18.14
CA ASN A 172 11.39 15.77 17.17
C ASN A 172 10.37 15.06 16.25
N ASP A 173 9.65 15.87 15.46
CA ASP A 173 8.57 15.35 14.60
C ASP A 173 9.03 14.36 13.54
N GLU A 174 10.24 14.53 12.99
CA GLU A 174 10.78 13.57 12.02
C GLU A 174 11.03 12.19 12.64
N GLN A 175 11.53 12.15 13.89
CA GLN A 175 11.74 10.90 14.61
C GLN A 175 10.42 10.27 15.03
N LYS A 176 9.42 11.09 15.41
CA LYS A 176 8.08 10.60 15.78
C LYS A 176 7.30 10.06 14.59
N ASN A 177 7.53 10.63 13.40
CA ASN A 177 6.81 10.26 12.18
C ASN A 177 7.45 9.06 11.45
N LEU A 178 8.75 8.85 11.60
CA LEU A 178 9.45 7.70 11.03
C LEU A 178 9.19 6.43 11.82
#